data_e09ff21a5bdb28dce563db096f4cf0da
#
_entry.id   e09ff21a5bdb28dce563db096f4cf0da
#
_cell.length_a   1.000
_cell.length_b   1.000
_cell.length_c   1.000
_cell.angle_alpha   90.00
_cell.angle_beta   90.00
_cell.angle_gamma   90.00
#
_symmetry.space_group_name_H-M   'P 1'
#
loop_
_entity.id
_entity.type
_entity.pdbx_description
1 polymer ?
#
loop_
_entity_poly.entity_id
_entity_poly.type
_entity_poly.pdbx_seq_one_letter_code
_entity_poly.pdbx_strand_id
1 'polypeptide(L)'
;MGKTTLLKCLMGLLPIKTGSIEFENQPIHAATPYQRARAGIGFVPQGREIFARLTVEENLRMGLACKSAGTPIPAELYALFPVLKQMLHRRGGDLSGGQQQQLAIARALAARPMLLILDEPTEGIQPSIIKDIGRVIRMLATEGLGGQRVSVLLVEQYYDFARELADHYLVMERGAVIARGAGADMETDGVRQLMSI
;
A
#
# COMPACT_ATOMS: atom_id res chain seq x y z
N MET A 1 -3.75 -8.42 -16.80
CA MET A 1 -2.26 -8.31 -16.74
C MET A 1 -1.83 -6.84 -16.90
N GLY A 2 -0.66 -6.44 -16.36
CA GLY A 2 -0.12 -5.06 -16.47
C GLY A 2 -0.14 -4.26 -15.17
N LYS A 3 -0.86 -4.66 -14.12
CA LYS A 3 -0.93 -3.97 -12.82
C LYS A 3 0.44 -3.75 -12.19
N THR A 4 1.23 -4.81 -12.04
CA THR A 4 2.58 -4.73 -11.45
C THR A 4 3.52 -3.84 -12.28
N THR A 5 3.39 -3.85 -13.62
CA THR A 5 4.16 -2.94 -14.50
C THR A 5 3.76 -1.48 -14.24
N LEU A 6 2.46 -1.19 -14.15
CA LEU A 6 1.97 0.14 -13.79
C LEU A 6 2.54 0.59 -12.44
N LEU A 7 2.47 -0.25 -11.41
CA LEU A 7 3.01 0.08 -10.09
C LEU A 7 4.52 0.31 -10.11
N LYS A 8 5.28 -0.50 -10.86
CA LYS A 8 6.71 -0.28 -11.03
C LYS A 8 7.03 1.04 -11.74
N CYS A 9 6.21 1.45 -12.70
CA CYS A 9 6.33 2.78 -13.33
C CYS A 9 5.97 3.90 -12.34
N LEU A 10 4.89 3.75 -11.56
CA LEU A 10 4.50 4.70 -10.52
C LEU A 10 5.57 4.85 -9.43
N MET A 11 6.30 3.78 -9.12
CA MET A 11 7.40 3.81 -8.14
C MET A 11 8.75 4.22 -8.73
N GLY A 12 8.86 4.44 -10.05
CA GLY A 12 10.12 4.78 -10.71
C GLY A 12 11.11 3.61 -10.83
N LEU A 13 10.63 2.38 -10.62
CA LEU A 13 11.40 1.14 -10.81
C LEU A 13 11.50 0.75 -12.29
N LEU A 14 10.57 1.22 -13.11
CA LEU A 14 10.58 1.11 -14.57
C LEU A 14 10.32 2.51 -15.16
N PRO A 15 11.04 2.90 -16.23
CA PRO A 15 10.77 4.15 -16.93
C PRO A 15 9.47 4.03 -17.74
N ILE A 16 8.72 5.13 -17.85
CA ILE A 16 7.64 5.24 -18.83
C ILE A 16 8.23 5.57 -20.21
N LYS A 17 7.59 5.06 -21.27
CA LYS A 17 8.03 5.34 -22.64
C LYS A 17 7.42 6.64 -23.18
N THR A 18 6.20 6.93 -22.80
CA THR A 18 5.42 8.11 -23.23
C THR A 18 4.47 8.54 -22.13
N GLY A 19 3.95 9.76 -22.21
CA GLY A 19 3.06 10.32 -21.20
C GLY A 19 3.77 10.98 -20.04
N SER A 20 3.03 11.29 -18.98
CA SER A 20 3.53 11.90 -17.73
C SER A 20 2.98 11.20 -16.51
N ILE A 21 3.69 11.30 -15.40
CA ILE A 21 3.23 10.93 -14.06
C ILE A 21 3.38 12.18 -13.20
N GLU A 22 2.29 12.59 -12.59
CA GLU A 22 2.25 13.74 -11.69
C GLU A 22 1.76 13.31 -10.31
N PHE A 23 2.35 13.89 -9.28
CA PHE A 23 1.96 13.73 -7.90
C PHE A 23 1.98 15.09 -7.21
N GLU A 24 0.87 15.49 -6.57
CA GLU A 24 0.72 16.81 -5.97
C GLU A 24 1.09 17.96 -6.95
N ASN A 25 0.57 17.88 -8.18
CA ASN A 25 0.83 18.82 -9.27
C ASN A 25 2.32 18.96 -9.65
N GLN A 26 3.16 17.99 -9.27
CA GLN A 26 4.57 17.96 -9.64
C GLN A 26 4.86 16.75 -10.55
N PRO A 27 5.57 16.95 -11.67
CA PRO A 27 5.95 15.86 -12.54
C PRO A 27 7.00 14.98 -11.83
N ILE A 28 6.70 13.69 -11.70
CA ILE A 28 7.58 12.71 -11.02
C ILE A 28 8.09 11.62 -11.96
N HIS A 29 7.80 11.66 -13.26
CA HIS A 29 8.18 10.61 -14.19
C HIS A 29 9.71 10.41 -14.28
N ALA A 30 10.53 11.46 -14.10
CA ALA A 30 11.98 11.39 -14.05
C ALA A 30 12.54 11.18 -12.62
N ALA A 31 11.70 11.23 -11.60
CA ALA A 31 12.13 11.09 -10.20
C ALA A 31 12.49 9.64 -9.88
N THR A 32 13.60 9.46 -9.14
CA THR A 32 14.03 8.15 -8.63
C THR A 32 13.05 7.61 -7.58
N PRO A 33 13.05 6.29 -7.29
CA PRO A 33 12.23 5.71 -6.22
C PRO A 33 12.40 6.42 -4.87
N TYR A 34 13.65 6.77 -4.53
CA TYR A 34 13.95 7.51 -3.30
C TYR A 34 13.31 8.90 -3.27
N GLN A 35 13.36 9.64 -4.39
CA GLN A 35 12.73 10.95 -4.50
C GLN A 35 11.21 10.86 -4.38
N ARG A 36 10.59 9.82 -4.97
CA ARG A 36 9.14 9.56 -4.84
C ARG A 36 8.75 9.22 -3.41
N ALA A 37 9.55 8.40 -2.71
CA ALA A 37 9.34 8.13 -1.29
C ALA A 37 9.43 9.41 -0.44
N ARG A 38 10.41 10.27 -0.71
CA ARG A 38 10.53 11.59 -0.05
C ARG A 38 9.38 12.53 -0.37
N ALA A 39 8.81 12.45 -1.56
CA ALA A 39 7.64 13.21 -1.96
C ALA A 39 6.36 12.76 -1.24
N GLY A 40 6.37 11.61 -0.56
CA GLY A 40 5.24 11.13 0.23
C GLY A 40 4.50 9.93 -0.37
N ILE A 41 5.18 9.11 -1.20
CA ILE A 41 4.61 7.87 -1.74
C ILE A 41 5.15 6.68 -0.95
N GLY A 42 4.26 5.95 -0.26
CA GLY A 42 4.55 4.67 0.38
C GLY A 42 4.15 3.51 -0.52
N PHE A 43 4.90 2.41 -0.51
CA PHE A 43 4.63 1.25 -1.34
C PHE A 43 4.79 -0.06 -0.56
N VAL A 44 3.83 -0.93 -0.70
CA VAL A 44 3.87 -2.33 -0.23
C VAL A 44 3.71 -3.22 -1.46
N PRO A 45 4.78 -3.86 -1.94
CA PRO A 45 4.73 -4.76 -3.09
C PRO A 45 4.06 -6.08 -2.74
N GLN A 46 3.62 -6.81 -3.77
CA GLN A 46 3.24 -8.21 -3.66
C GLN A 46 4.40 -9.01 -3.01
N GLY A 47 4.09 -9.93 -2.09
CA GLY A 47 5.10 -10.68 -1.35
C GLY A 47 5.71 -9.94 -0.15
N ARG A 48 5.20 -8.73 0.20
CA ARG A 48 5.51 -7.99 1.45
C ARG A 48 6.91 -7.38 1.51
N GLU A 49 7.93 -8.08 1.02
CA GLU A 49 9.35 -7.68 0.97
C GLU A 49 9.86 -7.11 2.31
N ILE A 50 9.52 -7.78 3.42
CA ILE A 50 10.07 -7.44 4.73
C ILE A 50 11.54 -7.88 4.83
N PHE A 51 12.30 -7.23 5.70
CA PHE A 51 13.67 -7.64 6.03
C PHE A 51 13.61 -8.76 7.07
N ALA A 52 13.61 -10.02 6.61
CA ALA A 52 13.39 -11.19 7.45
C ALA A 52 14.39 -11.34 8.62
N ARG A 53 15.63 -10.90 8.44
CA ARG A 53 16.69 -10.97 9.45
C ARG A 53 16.67 -9.83 10.47
N LEU A 54 16.01 -8.72 10.14
CA LEU A 54 15.84 -7.58 11.02
C LEU A 54 14.67 -7.83 11.97
N THR A 55 14.71 -7.23 13.14
CA THR A 55 13.59 -7.19 14.09
C THR A 55 12.41 -6.36 13.53
N VAL A 56 11.26 -6.47 14.17
CA VAL A 56 10.09 -5.62 13.84
C VAL A 56 10.44 -4.15 13.97
N GLU A 57 11.11 -3.75 15.07
CA GLU A 57 11.53 -2.37 15.27
C GLU A 57 12.48 -1.89 14.17
N GLU A 58 13.49 -2.67 13.81
CA GLU A 58 14.43 -2.34 12.74
C GLU A 58 13.74 -2.23 11.39
N ASN A 59 12.79 -3.14 11.07
CA ASN A 59 11.97 -3.02 9.87
C ASN A 59 11.19 -1.70 9.83
N LEU A 60 10.57 -1.29 10.93
CA LEU A 60 9.86 0.00 11.02
C LEU A 60 10.82 1.18 10.84
N ARG A 61 12.02 1.12 11.42
CA ARG A 61 13.08 2.14 11.24
C ARG A 61 13.53 2.24 9.78
N MET A 62 13.60 1.13 9.04
CA MET A 62 13.89 1.16 7.60
C MET A 62 12.84 1.96 6.81
N GLY A 63 11.58 1.98 7.25
CA GLY A 63 10.54 2.84 6.66
C GLY A 63 10.80 4.34 6.81
N LEU A 64 11.68 4.73 7.73
CA LEU A 64 12.08 6.13 7.96
C LEU A 64 13.33 6.55 7.18
N ALA A 65 13.88 5.70 6.31
CA ALA A 65 15.14 5.98 5.59
C ALA A 65 15.09 7.25 4.72
N CYS A 66 13.90 7.70 4.32
CA CYS A 66 13.70 8.95 3.58
C CYS A 66 13.52 10.19 4.48
N LYS A 67 13.50 10.03 5.80
CA LYS A 67 13.35 11.11 6.80
C LYS A 67 14.70 11.49 7.43
N SER A 68 14.71 12.54 8.24
CA SER A 68 15.89 12.96 8.97
C SER A 68 16.36 11.90 9.96
N ALA A 69 17.67 11.82 10.18
CA ALA A 69 18.26 10.93 11.18
C ALA A 69 17.62 11.21 12.56
N GLY A 70 17.34 10.13 13.31
CA GLY A 70 16.72 10.25 14.64
C GLY A 70 15.20 10.43 14.63
N THR A 71 14.53 10.49 13.46
CA THR A 71 13.07 10.53 13.41
C THR A 71 12.48 9.32 14.17
N PRO A 72 11.60 9.52 15.16
CA PRO A 72 11.02 8.42 15.91
C PRO A 72 9.99 7.65 15.05
N ILE A 73 9.82 6.36 15.36
CA ILE A 73 8.73 5.57 14.82
C ILE A 73 7.41 6.17 15.34
N PRO A 74 6.45 6.51 14.44
CA PRO A 74 5.18 7.06 14.88
C PRO A 74 4.42 6.10 15.81
N ALA A 75 4.02 6.58 16.99
CA ALA A 75 3.33 5.76 17.99
C ALA A 75 1.97 5.23 17.49
N GLU A 76 1.34 5.95 16.56
CA GLU A 76 0.08 5.60 15.93
C GLU A 76 0.14 4.25 15.20
N LEU A 77 1.31 3.85 14.68
CA LEU A 77 1.49 2.54 14.04
C LEU A 77 1.19 1.38 14.98
N TYR A 78 1.49 1.55 16.26
CA TYR A 78 1.20 0.54 17.28
C TYR A 78 -0.29 0.52 17.70
N ALA A 79 -1.00 1.62 17.48
CA ALA A 79 -2.46 1.64 17.63
C ALA A 79 -3.15 0.94 16.45
N LEU A 80 -2.60 1.12 15.23
CA LEU A 80 -3.09 0.43 14.02
C LEU A 80 -2.85 -1.08 14.06
N PHE A 81 -1.66 -1.48 14.51
CA PHE A 81 -1.20 -2.86 14.54
C PHE A 81 -0.62 -3.22 15.91
N PRO A 82 -1.47 -3.44 16.94
CA PRO A 82 -1.01 -3.68 18.33
C PRO A 82 -0.06 -4.88 18.48
N VAL A 83 -0.22 -5.89 17.63
CA VAL A 83 0.64 -7.08 17.63
C VAL A 83 2.12 -6.74 17.36
N LEU A 84 2.40 -5.71 16.56
CA LEU A 84 3.78 -5.30 16.27
C LEU A 84 4.47 -4.74 17.51
N LYS A 85 3.74 -4.01 18.36
CA LYS A 85 4.26 -3.52 19.64
C LYS A 85 4.70 -4.65 20.57
N GLN A 86 3.94 -5.75 20.58
CA GLN A 86 4.26 -6.92 21.41
C GLN A 86 5.47 -7.70 20.89
N MET A 87 5.81 -7.52 19.61
CA MET A 87 6.82 -8.29 18.90
C MET A 87 8.04 -7.48 18.44
N LEU A 88 8.28 -6.29 19.02
CA LEU A 88 9.30 -5.33 18.57
C LEU A 88 10.69 -5.95 18.37
N HIS A 89 11.09 -6.83 19.27
CA HIS A 89 12.41 -7.48 19.26
C HIS A 89 12.44 -8.82 18.50
N ARG A 90 11.30 -9.25 17.95
CA ARG A 90 11.21 -10.47 17.16
C ARG A 90 11.69 -10.21 15.74
N ARG A 91 12.36 -11.21 15.12
CA ARG A 91 12.75 -11.09 13.70
C ARG A 91 11.52 -11.11 12.80
N GLY A 92 11.54 -10.32 11.74
CA GLY A 92 10.45 -10.28 10.76
C GLY A 92 10.15 -11.64 10.14
N GLY A 93 11.18 -12.45 9.90
CA GLY A 93 11.03 -13.80 9.36
C GLY A 93 10.31 -14.78 10.27
N ASP A 94 10.26 -14.53 11.58
CA ASP A 94 9.62 -15.41 12.58
C ASP A 94 8.13 -15.06 12.79
N LEU A 95 7.63 -14.04 12.08
CA LEU A 95 6.24 -13.64 12.10
C LEU A 95 5.39 -14.51 11.19
N SER A 96 4.10 -14.69 11.54
CA SER A 96 3.13 -15.29 10.61
C SER A 96 2.95 -14.43 9.36
N GLY A 97 2.45 -15.01 8.26
CA GLY A 97 2.21 -14.27 7.01
C GLY A 97 1.36 -13.01 7.19
N GLY A 98 0.29 -13.08 8.01
CA GLY A 98 -0.53 -11.92 8.33
C GLY A 98 0.20 -10.85 9.13
N GLN A 99 1.03 -11.24 10.10
CA GLN A 99 1.85 -10.31 10.88
C GLN A 99 2.94 -9.65 10.01
N GLN A 100 3.51 -10.40 9.06
CA GLN A 100 4.45 -9.85 8.08
C GLN A 100 3.77 -8.80 7.18
N GLN A 101 2.51 -9.04 6.78
CA GLN A 101 1.74 -8.09 6.00
C GLN A 101 1.46 -6.80 6.80
N GLN A 102 1.05 -6.94 8.06
CA GLN A 102 0.88 -5.79 8.96
C GLN A 102 2.20 -5.01 9.14
N LEU A 103 3.33 -5.72 9.28
CA LEU A 103 4.65 -5.10 9.38
C LEU A 103 5.02 -4.36 8.08
N ALA A 104 4.75 -4.93 6.91
CA ALA A 104 5.04 -4.29 5.62
C ALA A 104 4.23 -3.00 5.45
N ILE A 105 2.94 -3.02 5.80
CA ILE A 105 2.08 -1.83 5.76
C ILE A 105 2.55 -0.79 6.79
N ALA A 106 2.81 -1.19 8.03
CA ALA A 106 3.31 -0.28 9.07
C ALA A 106 4.66 0.36 8.68
N ARG A 107 5.57 -0.39 8.06
CA ARG A 107 6.84 0.11 7.54
C ARG A 107 6.63 1.18 6.47
N ALA A 108 5.71 0.96 5.53
CA ALA A 108 5.38 1.95 4.50
C ALA A 108 4.74 3.21 5.10
N LEU A 109 3.92 3.06 6.14
CA LEU A 109 3.28 4.16 6.86
C LEU A 109 4.23 4.94 7.78
N ALA A 110 5.38 4.37 8.15
CA ALA A 110 6.33 5.01 9.10
C ALA A 110 6.78 6.39 8.62
N ALA A 111 6.95 6.58 7.31
CA ALA A 111 7.31 7.87 6.72
C ALA A 111 6.14 8.86 6.62
N ARG A 112 4.93 8.52 7.09
CA ARG A 112 3.70 9.32 6.94
C ARG A 112 3.46 9.73 5.47
N PRO A 113 3.20 8.76 4.58
CA PRO A 113 2.97 9.07 3.16
C PRO A 113 1.63 9.78 2.96
N MET A 114 1.54 10.56 1.88
CA MET A 114 0.27 11.11 1.39
C MET A 114 -0.46 10.11 0.49
N LEU A 115 0.28 9.23 -0.19
CA LEU A 115 -0.24 8.13 -1.00
C LEU A 115 0.39 6.82 -0.53
N LEU A 116 -0.46 5.86 -0.17
CA LEU A 116 -0.06 4.48 0.09
C LEU A 116 -0.49 3.59 -1.07
N ILE A 117 0.46 2.91 -1.69
CA ILE A 117 0.21 1.93 -2.75
C ILE A 117 0.33 0.52 -2.16
N LEU A 118 -0.70 -0.30 -2.34
CA LEU A 118 -0.77 -1.68 -1.86
C LEU A 118 -0.99 -2.62 -3.06
N ASP A 119 -0.08 -3.56 -3.27
CA ASP A 119 -0.16 -4.56 -4.34
C ASP A 119 -0.57 -5.92 -3.76
N GLU A 120 -1.81 -6.33 -3.99
CA GLU A 120 -2.43 -7.58 -3.55
C GLU A 120 -2.21 -7.88 -2.04
N PRO A 121 -2.58 -6.96 -1.13
CA PRO A 121 -2.26 -7.08 0.30
C PRO A 121 -3.00 -8.23 1.00
N THR A 122 -4.00 -8.84 0.36
CA THR A 122 -4.78 -9.95 0.94
C THR A 122 -4.26 -11.33 0.57
N GLU A 123 -3.28 -11.43 -0.35
CA GLU A 123 -2.79 -12.70 -0.86
C GLU A 123 -2.15 -13.56 0.24
N GLY A 124 -2.65 -14.80 0.40
CA GLY A 124 -2.14 -15.75 1.39
C GLY A 124 -2.34 -15.32 2.84
N ILE A 125 -3.36 -14.49 3.12
CA ILE A 125 -3.68 -13.94 4.44
C ILE A 125 -4.97 -14.54 4.98
N GLN A 126 -5.02 -14.76 6.30
CA GLN A 126 -6.22 -15.26 6.98
C GLN A 126 -7.33 -14.19 6.99
N PRO A 127 -8.62 -14.59 6.91
CA PRO A 127 -9.75 -13.66 6.84
C PRO A 127 -9.83 -12.63 7.98
N SER A 128 -9.41 -13.01 9.19
CA SER A 128 -9.39 -12.09 10.33
C SER A 128 -8.40 -10.93 10.12
N ILE A 129 -7.22 -11.21 9.56
CA ILE A 129 -6.22 -10.20 9.28
C ILE A 129 -6.62 -9.35 8.07
N ILE A 130 -7.28 -9.93 7.06
CA ILE A 130 -7.85 -9.17 5.93
C ILE A 130 -8.82 -8.09 6.45
N LYS A 131 -9.70 -8.45 7.38
CA LYS A 131 -10.62 -7.47 8.01
C LYS A 131 -9.87 -6.35 8.76
N ASP A 132 -8.81 -6.70 9.50
CA ASP A 132 -7.98 -5.71 10.18
C ASP A 132 -7.31 -4.75 9.20
N ILE A 133 -6.75 -5.28 8.10
CA ILE A 133 -6.15 -4.47 7.03
C ILE A 133 -7.20 -3.54 6.39
N GLY A 134 -8.40 -4.07 6.09
CA GLY A 134 -9.51 -3.28 5.53
C GLY A 134 -9.91 -2.11 6.44
N ARG A 135 -10.03 -2.37 7.76
CA ARG A 135 -10.30 -1.33 8.75
C ARG A 135 -9.22 -0.25 8.77
N VAL A 136 -7.94 -0.64 8.70
CA VAL A 136 -6.83 0.31 8.65
C VAL A 136 -6.87 1.14 7.37
N ILE A 137 -7.11 0.53 6.19
CA ILE A 137 -7.23 1.24 4.92
C ILE A 137 -8.36 2.27 5.00
N ARG A 138 -9.54 1.88 5.49
CA ARG A 138 -10.69 2.78 5.63
C ARG A 138 -10.36 3.95 6.56
N MET A 139 -9.76 3.67 7.71
CA MET A 139 -9.38 4.71 8.67
C MET A 139 -8.36 5.69 8.07
N LEU A 140 -7.34 5.19 7.34
CA LEU A 140 -6.36 6.05 6.67
C LEU A 140 -7.01 7.02 5.67
N ALA A 141 -8.01 6.54 4.91
CA ALA A 141 -8.73 7.35 3.93
C ALA A 141 -9.67 8.39 4.58
N THR A 142 -10.29 8.06 5.73
CA THR A 142 -11.28 8.93 6.39
C THR A 142 -10.66 9.86 7.44
N GLU A 143 -9.83 9.31 8.33
CA GLU A 143 -9.25 10.02 9.48
C GLU A 143 -7.79 10.41 9.25
N GLY A 144 -7.08 9.66 8.40
CA GLY A 144 -5.67 9.86 8.11
C GLY A 144 -4.73 9.25 9.14
N LEU A 145 -3.47 9.67 9.07
CA LEU A 145 -2.41 9.28 10.01
C LEU A 145 -1.75 10.53 10.58
N GLY A 146 -1.85 10.73 11.90
CA GLY A 146 -1.30 11.92 12.56
C GLY A 146 -1.90 13.23 12.04
N GLY A 147 -3.20 13.25 11.72
CA GLY A 147 -3.93 14.42 11.22
C GLY A 147 -3.79 14.68 9.71
N GLN A 148 -3.03 13.85 8.98
CA GLN A 148 -2.88 13.93 7.54
C GLN A 148 -3.64 12.79 6.86
N ARG A 149 -4.56 13.12 5.93
CA ARG A 149 -5.25 12.10 5.10
C ARG A 149 -4.24 11.35 4.25
N VAL A 150 -4.50 10.05 4.07
CA VAL A 150 -3.69 9.17 3.23
C VAL A 150 -4.57 8.65 2.11
N SER A 151 -4.27 9.02 0.88
CA SER A 151 -4.89 8.37 -0.27
C SER A 151 -4.34 6.96 -0.41
N VAL A 152 -5.20 5.99 -0.76
CA VAL A 152 -4.77 4.61 -0.93
C VAL A 152 -5.04 4.16 -2.36
N LEU A 153 -4.00 3.72 -3.05
CA LEU A 153 -4.11 3.00 -4.32
C LEU A 153 -4.02 1.50 -4.02
N LEU A 154 -5.17 0.84 -4.02
CA LEU A 154 -5.28 -0.59 -3.76
C LEU A 154 -5.34 -1.36 -5.09
N VAL A 155 -4.39 -2.26 -5.32
CA VAL A 155 -4.44 -3.22 -6.43
C VAL A 155 -4.85 -4.57 -5.86
N GLU A 156 -5.99 -5.10 -6.31
CA GLU A 156 -6.57 -6.32 -5.78
C GLU A 156 -7.25 -7.17 -6.84
N GLN A 157 -7.29 -8.48 -6.59
CA GLN A 157 -8.08 -9.46 -7.33
C GLN A 157 -9.27 -9.97 -6.49
N TYR A 158 -9.24 -9.79 -5.18
CA TYR A 158 -10.34 -10.15 -4.30
C TYR A 158 -11.43 -9.08 -4.37
N TYR A 159 -12.42 -9.31 -5.26
CA TYR A 159 -13.48 -8.35 -5.59
C TYR A 159 -14.23 -7.81 -4.37
N ASP A 160 -14.66 -8.69 -3.46
CA ASP A 160 -15.50 -8.26 -2.32
C ASP A 160 -14.73 -7.32 -1.39
N PHE A 161 -13.44 -7.58 -1.17
CA PHE A 161 -12.57 -6.70 -0.39
C PHE A 161 -12.34 -5.34 -1.10
N ALA A 162 -12.07 -5.37 -2.42
CA ALA A 162 -11.88 -4.14 -3.18
C ALA A 162 -13.17 -3.29 -3.19
N ARG A 163 -14.33 -3.91 -3.43
CA ARG A 163 -15.64 -3.24 -3.45
C ARG A 163 -15.99 -2.59 -2.11
N GLU A 164 -15.69 -3.26 -1.00
CA GLU A 164 -15.94 -2.70 0.34
C GLU A 164 -15.17 -1.41 0.59
N LEU A 165 -13.98 -1.25 0.00
CA LEU A 165 -13.07 -0.16 0.29
C LEU A 165 -13.05 0.95 -0.78
N ALA A 166 -13.45 0.65 -2.01
CA ALA A 166 -13.27 1.54 -3.14
C ALA A 166 -14.19 2.77 -3.08
N ASP A 167 -13.63 3.97 -3.17
CA ASP A 167 -14.35 5.20 -3.53
C ASP A 167 -14.45 5.33 -5.06
N HIS A 168 -13.38 4.90 -5.76
CA HIS A 168 -13.31 4.82 -7.23
C HIS A 168 -12.62 3.52 -7.65
N TYR A 169 -12.94 3.02 -8.84
CA TYR A 169 -12.30 1.83 -9.37
C TYR A 169 -11.77 2.02 -10.81
N LEU A 170 -10.77 1.24 -11.14
CA LEU A 170 -10.25 1.04 -12.49
C LEU A 170 -10.09 -0.46 -12.74
N VAL A 171 -10.61 -0.97 -13.85
CA VAL A 171 -10.36 -2.35 -14.31
C VAL A 171 -9.31 -2.31 -15.40
N MET A 172 -8.28 -3.13 -15.23
CA MET A 172 -7.18 -3.24 -16.19
C MET A 172 -7.14 -4.63 -16.83
N GLU A 173 -7.12 -4.65 -18.16
CA GLU A 173 -6.88 -5.85 -18.95
C GLU A 173 -5.74 -5.61 -19.94
N ARG A 174 -4.75 -6.51 -19.99
CA ARG A 174 -3.62 -6.49 -20.95
C ARG A 174 -2.90 -5.13 -21.03
N GLY A 175 -2.83 -4.40 -19.90
CA GLY A 175 -2.15 -3.11 -19.82
C GLY A 175 -3.03 -1.90 -20.18
N ALA A 176 -4.29 -2.11 -20.55
CA ALA A 176 -5.25 -1.05 -20.84
C ALA A 176 -6.30 -0.94 -19.72
N VAL A 177 -6.80 0.27 -19.47
CA VAL A 177 -7.98 0.50 -18.63
C VAL A 177 -9.21 0.23 -19.48
N ILE A 178 -10.01 -0.78 -19.11
CA ILE A 178 -11.21 -1.21 -19.84
C ILE A 178 -12.52 -0.73 -19.17
N ALA A 179 -12.48 -0.40 -17.88
CA ALA A 179 -13.61 0.19 -17.16
C ALA A 179 -13.12 1.07 -16.01
N ARG A 180 -13.92 2.06 -15.64
CA ARG A 180 -13.68 2.94 -14.50
C ARG A 180 -15.01 3.52 -14.01
N GLY A 181 -15.11 3.81 -12.72
CA GLY A 181 -16.31 4.41 -12.14
C GLY A 181 -16.18 4.70 -10.65
N ALA A 182 -17.29 5.03 -10.03
CA ALA A 182 -17.38 5.15 -8.58
C ALA A 182 -17.47 3.76 -7.95
N GLY A 183 -16.92 3.60 -6.74
CA GLY A 183 -16.93 2.31 -6.02
C GLY A 183 -18.34 1.77 -5.79
N ALA A 184 -19.31 2.66 -5.56
CA ALA A 184 -20.72 2.28 -5.40
C ALA A 184 -21.32 1.59 -6.64
N ASP A 185 -20.79 1.87 -7.84
CA ASP A 185 -21.30 1.37 -9.10
C ASP A 185 -20.65 0.05 -9.55
N MET A 186 -19.66 -0.47 -8.80
CA MET A 186 -18.90 -1.67 -9.19
C MET A 186 -19.79 -2.88 -9.49
N GLU A 187 -20.91 -3.03 -8.79
CA GLU A 187 -21.84 -4.15 -8.99
C GLU A 187 -22.68 -3.96 -10.24
N THR A 188 -23.25 -2.77 -10.44
CA THR A 188 -24.06 -2.40 -11.61
C THR A 188 -23.26 -2.37 -12.90
N ASP A 189 -21.98 -1.99 -12.81
CA ASP A 189 -21.04 -1.96 -13.94
C ASP A 189 -20.45 -3.35 -14.29
N GLY A 190 -20.87 -4.40 -13.56
CA GLY A 190 -20.44 -5.77 -13.84
C GLY A 190 -18.95 -6.03 -13.60
N VAL A 191 -18.32 -5.27 -12.70
CA VAL A 191 -16.86 -5.36 -12.45
C VAL A 191 -16.45 -6.76 -12.03
N ARG A 192 -17.29 -7.50 -11.27
CA ARG A 192 -17.00 -8.89 -10.87
C ARG A 192 -16.75 -9.79 -12.08
N GLN A 193 -17.55 -9.66 -13.14
CA GLN A 193 -17.42 -10.43 -14.37
C GLN A 193 -16.13 -10.07 -15.12
N LEU A 194 -15.79 -8.78 -15.17
CA LEU A 194 -14.56 -8.30 -15.79
C LEU A 194 -13.28 -8.79 -15.07
N MET A 195 -13.35 -9.07 -13.77
CA MET A 195 -12.23 -9.58 -12.98
C MET A 195 -12.08 -11.11 -13.04
N SER A 196 -13.08 -11.83 -13.55
CA SER A 196 -13.13 -13.31 -13.57
C SER A 196 -12.60 -13.93 -14.87
N ILE A 197 -11.95 -13.14 -15.75
CA ILE A 197 -11.44 -13.57 -17.06
C ILE A 197 -9.94 -13.88 -16.99
#